data_c6b099bb08872c67a43537fdb8c2a1d9
#
_entry.id   c6b099bb08872c67a43537fdb8c2a1d9
#
_cell.length_a   1.000
_cell.length_b   1.000
_cell.length_c   1.000
_cell.angle_alpha   90.00
_cell.angle_beta   90.00
_cell.angle_gamma   90.00
#
_symmetry.space_group_name_H-M   'P 1'
#
loop_
_entity.id
_entity.type
_entity.pdbx_description
1 polymer ?
#
loop_
_entity_poly.entity_id
_entity_poly.type
_entity_poly.pdbx_seq_one_letter_code
_entity_poly.pdbx_strand_id
1 'polypeptide(L)'
;MGHAGMAATAVRYLRSVGASTVAAPVEALPRPELRAVGDDERAPVDQAEFRRVLGNFATGVTVVTAPATGAGKDPGPETGSETSPAGFACQSFSSLSLDPPLVCFMVGRTSSTWPRIARAGVFCVNVLGAHQGELCRGFAVRGGDKFAGVVFDAAPVTGSPRLADATAWIDCTIHAVHTGGDHLIVVGRVEALGTGDDEAAPLLFHRGRFA
;
A
#
# COMPACT_ATOMS: atom_id res chain seq x y z
N MET A 1 -16.28 -7.57 -23.07
CA MET A 1 -15.43 -8.63 -22.49
C MET A 1 -15.41 -8.41 -20.99
N GLY A 2 -15.88 -9.38 -20.21
CA GLY A 2 -16.34 -9.18 -18.84
C GLY A 2 -15.23 -9.04 -17.82
N HIS A 3 -15.53 -8.32 -16.73
CA HIS A 3 -14.66 -8.05 -15.57
C HIS A 3 -14.10 -9.32 -14.86
N ALA A 4 -14.69 -10.50 -15.09
CA ALA A 4 -14.15 -11.78 -14.61
C ALA A 4 -12.75 -12.13 -15.20
N GLY A 5 -12.43 -11.62 -16.39
CA GLY A 5 -11.10 -11.78 -17.00
C GLY A 5 -10.01 -11.01 -16.29
N MET A 6 -10.32 -9.84 -15.73
CA MET A 6 -9.34 -8.97 -15.06
C MET A 6 -8.97 -9.47 -13.65
N ALA A 7 -9.95 -9.97 -12.90
CA ALA A 7 -9.67 -10.60 -11.60
C ALA A 7 -8.84 -11.88 -11.75
N ALA A 8 -9.10 -12.69 -12.78
CA ALA A 8 -8.29 -13.85 -13.11
C ALA A 8 -6.86 -13.46 -13.55
N THR A 9 -6.70 -12.30 -14.19
CA THR A 9 -5.39 -11.77 -14.58
C THR A 9 -4.61 -11.27 -13.38
N ALA A 10 -5.23 -10.56 -12.43
CA ALA A 10 -4.59 -10.12 -11.19
C ALA A 10 -4.16 -11.31 -10.31
N VAL A 11 -5.02 -12.33 -10.16
CA VAL A 11 -4.67 -13.57 -9.44
C VAL A 11 -3.59 -14.35 -10.18
N ARG A 12 -3.62 -14.39 -11.52
CA ARG A 12 -2.59 -15.02 -12.34
C ARG A 12 -1.27 -14.25 -12.24
N TYR A 13 -1.31 -12.93 -12.19
CA TYR A 13 -0.15 -12.07 -12.01
C TYR A 13 0.46 -12.23 -10.61
N LEU A 14 -0.34 -12.26 -9.54
CA LEU A 14 0.13 -12.54 -8.19
C LEU A 14 0.75 -13.95 -8.06
N ARG A 15 0.37 -14.89 -8.91
CA ARG A 15 0.98 -16.23 -9.01
C ARG A 15 2.22 -16.26 -9.90
N SER A 16 2.35 -15.39 -10.90
CA SER A 16 3.44 -15.42 -11.88
C SER A 16 4.69 -14.65 -11.45
N VAL A 17 4.59 -13.71 -10.51
CA VAL A 17 5.71 -12.91 -9.99
C VAL A 17 6.59 -13.71 -8.98
N GLY A 18 6.57 -14.98 -9.03
CA GLY A 18 7.44 -15.87 -8.26
C GLY A 18 7.50 -17.28 -8.83
N ALA A 19 6.84 -17.50 -9.93
CA ALA A 19 6.86 -18.80 -10.60
C ALA A 19 7.83 -18.75 -11.78
N SER A 20 8.95 -19.45 -11.63
CA SER A 20 9.61 -20.08 -12.77
C SER A 20 8.54 -20.76 -13.63
N THR A 21 8.58 -20.59 -14.94
CA THR A 21 7.61 -21.11 -15.92
C THR A 21 7.56 -22.65 -16.03
N VAL A 22 8.07 -23.36 -15.06
CA VAL A 22 7.96 -24.80 -14.89
C VAL A 22 7.07 -25.01 -13.64
N ALA A 23 5.96 -25.71 -13.86
CA ALA A 23 4.96 -26.04 -12.83
C ALA A 23 5.55 -26.96 -11.73
N ALA A 24 6.36 -26.39 -10.87
CA ALA A 24 6.69 -26.98 -9.59
C ALA A 24 5.74 -26.39 -8.52
N PRO A 25 5.23 -27.18 -7.57
CA PRO A 25 4.49 -26.67 -6.44
C PRO A 25 5.31 -25.57 -5.79
N VAL A 26 4.69 -24.42 -5.49
CA VAL A 26 5.34 -23.38 -4.66
C VAL A 26 5.61 -24.04 -3.32
N GLU A 27 6.83 -24.46 -3.12
CA GLU A 27 7.28 -24.97 -1.83
C GLU A 27 7.12 -23.85 -0.84
N ALA A 28 6.26 -24.05 0.17
CA ALA A 28 6.10 -23.09 1.24
C ALA A 28 7.49 -22.87 1.84
N LEU A 29 7.97 -21.63 1.88
CA LEU A 29 9.23 -21.31 2.53
C LEU A 29 9.23 -22.01 3.90
N PRO A 30 10.24 -22.83 4.21
CA PRO A 30 10.30 -23.53 5.49
C PRO A 30 10.12 -22.49 6.60
N ARG A 31 9.25 -22.80 7.56
CA ARG A 31 9.14 -21.98 8.77
C ARG A 31 10.53 -21.97 9.40
N PRO A 32 11.05 -20.80 9.80
CA PRO A 32 12.32 -20.77 10.49
C PRO A 32 12.22 -21.69 11.73
N GLU A 33 13.02 -22.72 11.77
CA GLU A 33 13.10 -23.58 12.94
C GLU A 33 13.67 -22.75 14.09
N LEU A 34 12.97 -22.74 15.22
CA LEU A 34 13.48 -22.16 16.45
C LEU A 34 14.63 -23.07 16.93
N ARG A 35 15.86 -22.64 16.73
CA ARG A 35 17.06 -23.30 17.24
C ARG A 35 17.82 -22.36 18.18
N ALA A 36 18.53 -22.90 19.12
CA ALA A 36 19.46 -22.11 19.92
C ALA A 36 20.54 -21.51 19.01
N VAL A 37 20.85 -20.25 19.21
CA VAL A 37 21.96 -19.55 18.52
C VAL A 37 23.26 -20.15 19.07
N GLY A 38 24.16 -20.63 18.20
CA GLY A 38 25.48 -21.10 18.59
C GLY A 38 26.35 -19.95 19.10
N ASP A 39 27.36 -20.24 19.89
CA ASP A 39 28.25 -19.22 20.48
C ASP A 39 28.99 -18.35 19.43
N ASP A 40 29.12 -18.86 18.21
CA ASP A 40 29.73 -18.21 17.05
C ASP A 40 28.71 -17.56 16.09
N GLU A 41 27.42 -17.72 16.36
CA GLU A 41 26.35 -17.08 15.55
C GLU A 41 25.96 -15.73 16.11
N ARG A 42 25.85 -14.74 15.20
CA ARG A 42 25.32 -13.43 15.57
C ARG A 42 23.84 -13.54 15.93
N ALA A 43 23.48 -13.10 17.14
CA ALA A 43 22.08 -13.02 17.56
C ALA A 43 21.24 -12.17 16.56
N PRO A 44 19.99 -12.57 16.26
CA PRO A 44 19.10 -11.75 15.46
C PRO A 44 18.94 -10.36 16.07
N VAL A 45 18.79 -9.35 15.22
CA VAL A 45 18.53 -7.98 15.68
C VAL A 45 17.17 -7.94 16.38
N ASP A 46 17.12 -7.40 17.58
CA ASP A 46 15.87 -7.22 18.33
C ASP A 46 14.92 -6.27 17.58
N GLN A 47 13.63 -6.63 17.50
CA GLN A 47 12.65 -5.85 16.73
C GLN A 47 12.38 -4.48 17.33
N ALA A 48 12.44 -4.32 18.65
CA ALA A 48 12.22 -3.03 19.30
C ALA A 48 13.39 -2.09 19.04
N GLU A 49 14.62 -2.63 19.11
CA GLU A 49 15.84 -1.89 18.78
C GLU A 49 15.85 -1.51 17.28
N PHE A 50 15.45 -2.42 16.39
CA PHE A 50 15.33 -2.13 14.97
C PHE A 50 14.39 -0.95 14.70
N ARG A 51 13.18 -0.96 15.30
CA ARG A 51 12.23 0.16 15.18
C ARG A 51 12.77 1.45 15.78
N ARG A 52 13.44 1.36 16.92
CA ARG A 52 14.03 2.53 17.59
C ARG A 52 15.09 3.21 16.74
N VAL A 53 15.97 2.42 16.13
CA VAL A 53 17.05 2.93 15.27
C VAL A 53 16.48 3.52 13.98
N LEU A 54 15.62 2.77 13.27
CA LEU A 54 15.03 3.23 12.01
C LEU A 54 14.03 4.38 12.19
N GLY A 55 13.43 4.52 13.37
CA GLY A 55 12.60 5.66 13.70
C GLY A 55 13.33 7.02 13.66
N ASN A 56 14.67 7.03 13.64
CA ASN A 56 15.45 8.27 13.44
C ASN A 56 15.42 8.76 11.99
N PHE A 57 15.03 7.93 11.04
CA PHE A 57 14.83 8.34 9.66
C PHE A 57 13.45 8.98 9.53
N ALA A 58 13.40 10.30 9.35
CA ALA A 58 12.16 11.02 9.11
C ALA A 58 11.60 10.66 7.72
N THR A 59 10.31 10.37 7.64
CA THR A 59 9.62 10.07 6.39
C THR A 59 8.49 11.04 6.14
N GLY A 60 8.18 11.29 4.87
CA GLY A 60 6.88 11.82 4.48
C GLY A 60 5.76 10.82 4.82
N VAL A 61 4.54 11.29 4.86
CA VAL A 61 3.35 10.47 5.09
C VAL A 61 2.41 10.57 3.91
N THR A 62 1.93 9.43 3.47
CA THR A 62 0.97 9.33 2.37
C THR A 62 -0.25 8.51 2.79
N VAL A 63 -1.35 8.67 2.06
CA VAL A 63 -2.48 7.73 2.08
C VAL A 63 -2.60 7.10 0.69
N VAL A 64 -2.50 5.78 0.65
CA VAL A 64 -2.75 5.00 -0.59
C VAL A 64 -4.22 4.64 -0.63
N THR A 65 -4.89 4.99 -1.72
CA THR A 65 -6.33 4.79 -1.91
C THR A 65 -6.61 4.00 -3.19
N ALA A 66 -7.72 3.28 -3.22
CA ALA A 66 -8.22 2.60 -4.43
C ALA A 66 -9.74 2.70 -4.50
N PRO A 67 -10.33 2.66 -5.72
CA PRO A 67 -11.77 2.74 -5.89
C PRO A 67 -12.47 1.49 -5.30
N ALA A 68 -13.77 1.61 -5.08
CA ALA A 68 -14.61 0.46 -4.76
C ALA A 68 -14.58 -0.57 -5.91
N THR A 69 -14.48 -1.85 -5.58
CA THR A 69 -14.37 -2.92 -6.58
C THR A 69 -15.70 -3.60 -6.90
N GLY A 70 -16.76 -3.27 -6.20
CA GLY A 70 -18.04 -3.97 -6.28
C GLY A 70 -19.22 -3.14 -6.74
N ALA A 71 -19.59 -3.34 -8.01
CA ALA A 71 -21.00 -3.41 -8.44
C ALA A 71 -21.33 -4.87 -8.86
N GLY A 72 -20.74 -5.88 -8.22
CA GLY A 72 -20.88 -7.31 -8.52
C GLY A 72 -21.74 -8.04 -7.50
N LYS A 73 -22.74 -8.80 -7.97
CA LYS A 73 -23.62 -9.70 -7.25
C LYS A 73 -22.82 -10.70 -6.41
N ASP A 74 -22.94 -10.61 -5.14
CA ASP A 74 -22.65 -11.45 -3.99
C ASP A 74 -21.68 -10.81 -3.00
N PRO A 75 -22.20 -10.16 -1.94
CA PRO A 75 -21.38 -9.79 -0.81
C PRO A 75 -21.10 -11.07 0.00
N GLY A 76 -19.89 -11.61 -0.12
CA GLY A 76 -19.39 -12.58 0.84
C GLY A 76 -19.32 -11.94 2.25
N PRO A 77 -19.24 -12.74 3.34
CA PRO A 77 -19.34 -12.27 4.72
C PRO A 77 -18.08 -11.51 5.22
N GLU A 78 -17.29 -10.94 4.34
CA GLU A 78 -16.07 -10.20 4.69
C GLU A 78 -16.41 -8.76 5.06
N THR A 79 -16.07 -8.39 6.28
CA THR A 79 -16.25 -7.10 6.95
C THR A 79 -15.52 -5.96 6.24
N GLY A 80 -16.24 -5.22 5.45
CA GLY A 80 -15.79 -4.04 4.73
C GLY A 80 -16.47 -3.99 3.37
N SER A 81 -17.53 -3.19 3.27
CA SER A 81 -18.33 -3.09 2.06
C SER A 81 -17.46 -2.96 0.81
N GLU A 82 -17.53 -3.92 -0.11
CA GLU A 82 -16.88 -3.82 -1.44
C GLU A 82 -17.40 -2.61 -2.24
N THR A 83 -18.45 -1.96 -1.74
CA THR A 83 -19.07 -0.76 -2.34
C THR A 83 -18.41 0.54 -1.91
N SER A 84 -17.50 0.54 -0.91
CA SER A 84 -16.75 1.71 -0.47
C SER A 84 -15.29 1.66 -0.94
N PRO A 85 -14.62 2.81 -1.12
CA PRO A 85 -13.20 2.85 -1.46
C PRO A 85 -12.33 2.18 -0.39
N ALA A 86 -11.13 1.79 -0.75
CA ALA A 86 -10.12 1.26 0.16
C ALA A 86 -9.00 2.27 0.37
N GLY A 87 -8.41 2.33 1.57
CA GLY A 87 -7.26 3.20 1.83
C GLY A 87 -6.53 2.87 3.12
N PHE A 88 -5.25 3.23 3.18
CA PHE A 88 -4.41 3.11 4.38
C PHE A 88 -3.28 4.13 4.39
N ALA A 89 -2.83 4.54 5.59
CA ALA A 89 -1.69 5.42 5.78
C ALA A 89 -0.37 4.66 5.51
N CYS A 90 0.54 5.28 4.76
CA CYS A 90 1.79 4.68 4.33
C CYS A 90 2.96 5.67 4.46
N GLN A 91 4.07 5.21 5.06
CA GLN A 91 5.32 5.95 5.19
C GLN A 91 6.41 5.44 4.25
N SER A 92 6.25 4.24 3.73
CA SER A 92 7.25 3.53 2.93
C SER A 92 7.17 3.86 1.43
N PHE A 93 6.56 4.98 1.08
CA PHE A 93 6.44 5.46 -0.30
C PHE A 93 7.75 6.07 -0.78
N SER A 94 8.11 5.78 -2.04
CA SER A 94 9.26 6.37 -2.73
C SER A 94 9.05 6.41 -4.24
N SER A 95 9.69 7.40 -4.90
CA SER A 95 9.96 7.32 -6.34
C SER A 95 10.92 6.18 -6.63
N LEU A 96 10.75 5.51 -7.77
CA LEU A 96 11.56 4.34 -8.15
C LEU A 96 12.28 4.52 -9.48
N SER A 97 11.61 5.05 -10.51
CA SER A 97 12.17 5.20 -11.86
C SER A 97 11.55 6.41 -12.55
N LEU A 98 12.32 7.05 -13.42
CA LEU A 98 11.83 8.12 -14.28
C LEU A 98 11.43 7.63 -15.66
N ASP A 99 12.06 6.57 -16.16
CA ASP A 99 11.75 5.97 -17.46
C ASP A 99 11.82 4.42 -17.35
N PRO A 100 10.66 3.71 -17.37
CA PRO A 100 9.32 4.26 -17.24
C PRO A 100 9.09 4.92 -15.87
N PRO A 101 8.11 5.85 -15.73
CA PRO A 101 7.83 6.50 -14.46
C PRO A 101 7.19 5.52 -13.47
N LEU A 102 7.94 5.15 -12.44
CA LEU A 102 7.54 4.19 -11.42
C LEU A 102 7.68 4.77 -10.02
N VAL A 103 6.78 4.34 -9.15
CA VAL A 103 6.83 4.56 -7.70
C VAL A 103 6.73 3.23 -6.97
N CYS A 104 7.10 3.19 -5.69
CA CYS A 104 6.92 2.01 -4.86
C CYS A 104 6.46 2.37 -3.45
N PHE A 105 5.80 1.40 -2.81
CA PHE A 105 5.49 1.41 -1.38
C PHE A 105 5.50 -0.01 -0.81
N MET A 106 5.61 -0.13 0.52
CA MET A 106 5.55 -1.41 1.19
C MET A 106 4.26 -1.52 2.00
N VAL A 107 3.66 -2.71 1.99
CA VAL A 107 2.45 -3.02 2.75
C VAL A 107 2.59 -4.37 3.45
N GLY A 108 2.21 -4.43 4.73
CA GLY A 108 2.27 -5.67 5.50
C GLY A 108 1.39 -6.77 4.87
N ARG A 109 1.89 -8.00 4.83
CA ARG A 109 1.18 -9.17 4.28
C ARG A 109 -0.11 -9.49 5.05
N THR A 110 -0.23 -8.99 6.28
CA THR A 110 -1.43 -9.13 7.12
C THR A 110 -2.41 -7.96 7.00
N SER A 111 -2.18 -7.04 6.03
CA SER A 111 -3.09 -5.91 5.78
C SER A 111 -4.44 -6.39 5.26
N SER A 112 -5.52 -6.00 5.94
CA SER A 112 -6.89 -6.24 5.46
C SER A 112 -7.31 -5.33 4.31
N THR A 113 -6.61 -4.20 4.12
CA THR A 113 -6.89 -3.24 3.05
C THR A 113 -6.22 -3.62 1.73
N TRP A 114 -5.02 -4.19 1.79
CA TRP A 114 -4.24 -4.54 0.60
C TRP A 114 -4.98 -5.45 -0.39
N PRO A 115 -5.67 -6.52 0.00
CA PRO A 115 -6.40 -7.37 -0.95
C PRO A 115 -7.44 -6.61 -1.78
N ARG A 116 -8.04 -5.56 -1.23
CA ARG A 116 -9.00 -4.70 -1.94
C ARG A 116 -8.31 -3.85 -3.00
N ILE A 117 -7.16 -3.22 -2.66
CA ILE A 117 -6.33 -2.45 -3.59
C ILE A 117 -5.78 -3.36 -4.70
N ALA A 118 -5.27 -4.53 -4.34
CA ALA A 118 -4.75 -5.51 -5.31
C ALA A 118 -5.84 -5.98 -6.29
N ARG A 119 -7.08 -6.14 -5.81
CA ARG A 119 -8.23 -6.52 -6.63
C ARG A 119 -8.65 -5.40 -7.58
N ALA A 120 -8.56 -4.13 -7.14
CA ALA A 120 -8.77 -2.97 -8.00
C ALA A 120 -7.73 -2.86 -9.11
N GLY A 121 -6.49 -3.33 -8.87
CA GLY A 121 -5.38 -3.26 -9.82
C GLY A 121 -4.81 -1.84 -10.01
N VAL A 122 -5.36 -0.87 -9.30
CA VAL A 122 -5.06 0.56 -9.40
C VAL A 122 -5.03 1.21 -8.02
N PHE A 123 -4.36 2.35 -7.90
CA PHE A 123 -4.33 3.12 -6.68
C PHE A 123 -3.95 4.59 -6.93
N CYS A 124 -4.28 5.46 -5.99
CA CYS A 124 -3.75 6.82 -5.93
C CYS A 124 -2.93 6.97 -4.64
N VAL A 125 -1.75 7.57 -4.74
CA VAL A 125 -0.96 7.99 -3.58
C VAL A 125 -1.28 9.45 -3.33
N ASN A 126 -1.72 9.77 -2.11
CA ASN A 126 -2.00 11.14 -1.67
C ASN A 126 -0.91 11.54 -0.68
N VAL A 127 -0.08 12.50 -1.03
CA VAL A 127 0.96 13.06 -0.16
C VAL A 127 0.30 14.04 0.80
N LEU A 128 0.42 13.80 2.10
CA LEU A 128 -0.30 14.58 3.09
C LEU A 128 0.45 15.86 3.49
N GLY A 129 -0.29 16.94 3.67
CA GLY A 129 0.17 18.18 4.28
C GLY A 129 0.18 18.10 5.82
N ALA A 130 0.98 18.95 6.46
CA ALA A 130 1.15 19.00 7.93
C ALA A 130 -0.18 19.11 8.70
N HIS A 131 -1.19 19.76 8.11
CA HIS A 131 -2.53 19.93 8.69
C HIS A 131 -3.38 18.66 8.65
N GLN A 132 -2.97 17.61 7.91
CA GLN A 132 -3.76 16.38 7.71
C GLN A 132 -3.42 15.24 8.69
N GLY A 133 -2.81 15.54 9.84
CA GLY A 133 -2.45 14.54 10.84
C GLY A 133 -3.64 13.71 11.35
N GLU A 134 -4.80 14.34 11.59
CA GLU A 134 -6.03 13.64 12.04
C GLU A 134 -6.59 12.74 10.93
N LEU A 135 -6.61 13.23 9.68
CA LEU A 135 -6.99 12.43 8.52
C LEU A 135 -6.12 11.17 8.43
N CYS A 136 -4.79 11.33 8.58
CA CYS A 136 -3.86 10.20 8.56
C CYS A 136 -4.18 9.16 9.65
N ARG A 137 -4.49 9.60 10.88
CA ARG A 137 -4.87 8.69 11.97
C ARG A 137 -6.10 7.85 11.61
N GLY A 138 -7.10 8.45 10.96
CA GLY A 138 -8.29 7.73 10.47
C GLY A 138 -7.94 6.60 9.49
N PHE A 139 -6.94 6.81 8.63
CA PHE A 139 -6.48 5.78 7.70
C PHE A 139 -5.52 4.75 8.33
N ALA A 140 -4.92 5.04 9.47
CA ALA A 140 -3.99 4.14 10.17
C ALA A 140 -4.70 3.08 11.03
N VAL A 141 -5.96 3.28 11.42
CA VAL A 141 -6.72 2.32 12.23
C VAL A 141 -7.15 1.10 11.42
N ARG A 142 -7.39 -0.02 12.12
CA ARG A 142 -7.95 -1.23 11.49
C ARG A 142 -9.48 -1.20 11.56
N GLY A 143 -10.11 -1.64 10.47
CA GLY A 143 -11.57 -1.73 10.38
C GLY A 143 -12.28 -0.39 10.20
N GLY A 144 -13.62 -0.41 10.24
CA GLY A 144 -14.46 0.77 10.08
C GLY A 144 -14.49 1.35 8.66
N ASP A 145 -15.37 2.33 8.45
CA ASP A 145 -15.40 3.13 7.24
C ASP A 145 -14.41 4.28 7.35
N LYS A 146 -13.25 4.10 6.74
CA LYS A 146 -12.16 5.09 6.76
C LYS A 146 -12.44 6.33 5.92
N PHE A 147 -13.47 6.27 5.06
CA PHE A 147 -13.87 7.38 4.21
C PHE A 147 -15.06 8.17 4.75
N ALA A 148 -15.62 7.79 5.90
CA ALA A 148 -16.69 8.53 6.54
C ALA A 148 -16.25 9.98 6.85
N GLY A 149 -16.92 10.96 6.24
CA GLY A 149 -16.60 12.38 6.39
C GLY A 149 -15.36 12.86 5.65
N VAL A 150 -14.70 12.00 4.88
CA VAL A 150 -13.53 12.38 4.08
C VAL A 150 -13.96 12.95 2.74
N VAL A 151 -13.46 14.14 2.39
CA VAL A 151 -13.69 14.78 1.10
C VAL A 151 -12.63 14.27 0.11
N PHE A 152 -13.08 13.79 -1.04
CA PHE A 152 -12.21 13.33 -2.13
C PHE A 152 -12.93 13.46 -3.48
N ASP A 153 -12.16 13.46 -4.53
CA ASP A 153 -12.65 13.32 -5.93
C ASP A 153 -11.98 12.10 -6.60
N ALA A 154 -12.35 11.84 -7.85
CA ALA A 154 -11.77 10.73 -8.60
C ALA A 154 -10.46 11.16 -9.27
N ALA A 155 -9.41 10.36 -9.15
CA ALA A 155 -8.19 10.51 -9.94
C ALA A 155 -8.50 10.31 -11.44
N PRO A 156 -7.83 11.06 -12.33
CA PRO A 156 -8.30 11.26 -13.72
C PRO A 156 -8.24 9.99 -14.58
N VAL A 157 -7.37 9.03 -14.28
CA VAL A 157 -7.19 7.83 -15.10
C VAL A 157 -7.81 6.61 -14.44
N THR A 158 -7.54 6.39 -13.15
CA THR A 158 -7.95 5.16 -12.47
C THR A 158 -9.27 5.29 -11.71
N GLY A 159 -9.74 6.51 -11.45
CA GLY A 159 -10.89 6.76 -10.58
C GLY A 159 -10.63 6.51 -9.09
N SER A 160 -9.38 6.26 -8.70
CA SER A 160 -8.99 6.10 -7.29
C SER A 160 -9.24 7.40 -6.52
N PRO A 161 -9.65 7.34 -5.23
CA PRO A 161 -9.89 8.55 -4.45
C PRO A 161 -8.65 9.43 -4.34
N ARG A 162 -8.79 10.67 -4.78
CA ARG A 162 -7.84 11.75 -4.58
C ARG A 162 -8.33 12.62 -3.44
N LEU A 163 -7.63 12.58 -2.32
CA LEU A 163 -8.04 13.26 -1.08
C LEU A 163 -7.91 14.78 -1.24
N ALA A 164 -8.92 15.49 -0.76
CA ALA A 164 -8.86 16.96 -0.72
C ALA A 164 -7.68 17.44 0.13
N ASP A 165 -7.13 18.59 -0.23
CA ASP A 165 -6.03 19.27 0.48
C ASP A 165 -4.72 18.45 0.59
N ALA A 166 -4.59 17.33 -0.14
CA ALA A 166 -3.31 16.65 -0.28
C ALA A 166 -2.33 17.55 -1.06
N THR A 167 -1.08 17.63 -0.60
CA THR A 167 -0.06 18.47 -1.25
C THR A 167 0.34 17.98 -2.64
N ALA A 168 0.20 16.68 -2.87
CA ALA A 168 0.37 16.07 -4.19
C ALA A 168 -0.41 14.76 -4.28
N TRP A 169 -0.69 14.32 -5.50
CA TRP A 169 -1.31 13.04 -5.77
C TRP A 169 -0.66 12.36 -6.97
N ILE A 170 -0.60 11.03 -6.93
CA ILE A 170 0.01 10.20 -7.97
C ILE A 170 -0.96 9.05 -8.28
N ASP A 171 -1.52 9.05 -9.47
CA ASP A 171 -2.49 8.07 -9.97
C ASP A 171 -1.75 6.95 -10.69
N CYS A 172 -1.96 5.69 -10.26
CA CYS A 172 -1.12 4.57 -10.66
C CYS A 172 -1.90 3.31 -11.00
N THR A 173 -1.34 2.52 -11.91
CA THR A 173 -1.66 1.10 -12.07
C THR A 173 -0.63 0.24 -11.35
N ILE A 174 -1.05 -0.90 -10.78
CA ILE A 174 -0.10 -1.86 -10.18
C ILE A 174 0.73 -2.47 -11.32
N HIS A 175 2.04 -2.25 -11.28
CA HIS A 175 2.99 -2.76 -12.26
C HIS A 175 3.59 -4.09 -11.84
N ALA A 176 4.04 -4.20 -10.58
CA ALA A 176 4.64 -5.41 -10.02
C ALA A 176 4.45 -5.48 -8.51
N VAL A 177 4.50 -6.71 -7.96
CA VAL A 177 4.46 -6.95 -6.52
C VAL A 177 5.53 -7.98 -6.17
N HIS A 178 6.40 -7.64 -5.23
CA HIS A 178 7.50 -8.50 -4.79
C HIS A 178 7.37 -8.81 -3.29
N THR A 179 7.90 -9.95 -2.86
CA THR A 179 7.94 -10.31 -1.43
C THR A 179 9.18 -9.70 -0.78
N GLY A 180 8.97 -8.98 0.33
CA GLY A 180 10.02 -8.40 1.17
C GLY A 180 9.82 -8.82 2.63
N GLY A 181 10.07 -10.08 2.97
CA GLY A 181 9.88 -10.59 4.33
C GLY A 181 8.39 -10.63 4.72
N ASP A 182 8.03 -9.93 5.80
CA ASP A 182 6.64 -9.79 6.29
C ASP A 182 5.84 -8.70 5.55
N HIS A 183 6.46 -8.02 4.56
CA HIS A 183 5.85 -7.03 3.70
C HIS A 183 5.84 -7.46 2.23
N LEU A 184 4.99 -6.81 1.45
CA LEU A 184 5.02 -6.79 0.00
C LEU A 184 5.59 -5.44 -0.45
N ILE A 185 6.41 -5.44 -1.49
CA ILE A 185 6.89 -4.25 -2.18
C ILE A 185 6.02 -4.11 -3.43
N VAL A 186 5.20 -3.07 -3.45
CA VAL A 186 4.29 -2.79 -4.56
C VAL A 186 4.92 -1.74 -5.45
N VAL A 187 5.06 -2.05 -6.72
CA VAL A 187 5.54 -1.12 -7.76
C VAL A 187 4.33 -0.64 -8.55
N GLY A 188 4.16 0.66 -8.63
CA GLY A 188 3.13 1.32 -9.43
C GLY A 188 3.71 2.03 -10.64
N ARG A 189 3.06 1.90 -11.79
CA ARG A 189 3.31 2.74 -12.95
C ARG A 189 2.46 3.99 -12.84
N VAL A 190 3.10 5.13 -12.95
CA VAL A 190 2.43 6.43 -12.89
C VAL A 190 1.67 6.68 -14.19
N GLU A 191 0.38 6.94 -14.08
CA GLU A 191 -0.51 7.26 -15.20
C GLU A 191 -0.83 8.76 -15.25
N ALA A 192 -0.94 9.41 -14.07
CA ALA A 192 -1.12 10.84 -13.92
C ALA A 192 -0.63 11.29 -12.55
N LEU A 193 -0.31 12.55 -12.41
CA LEU A 193 0.11 13.15 -11.14
C LEU A 193 -0.21 14.65 -11.14
N GLY A 194 -0.20 15.24 -9.95
CA GLY A 194 -0.36 16.68 -9.80
C GLY A 194 -0.04 17.14 -8.38
N THR A 195 0.10 18.44 -8.23
CA THR A 195 0.26 19.12 -6.94
C THR A 195 -1.05 19.74 -6.49
N GLY A 196 -1.20 19.89 -5.17
CA GLY A 196 -2.23 20.71 -4.55
C GLY A 196 -1.68 22.10 -4.22
N ASP A 197 -1.71 22.46 -2.93
CA ASP A 197 -1.10 23.69 -2.44
C ASP A 197 0.42 23.51 -2.33
N ASP A 198 1.17 24.17 -3.21
CA ASP A 198 2.63 24.09 -3.26
C ASP A 198 3.33 24.75 -2.05
N GLU A 199 2.62 25.59 -1.28
CA GLU A 199 3.13 26.25 -0.07
C GLU A 199 2.90 25.42 1.20
N ALA A 200 2.05 24.39 1.15
CA ALA A 200 1.74 23.57 2.30
C ALA A 200 2.95 22.73 2.75
N ALA A 201 3.34 22.86 4.02
CA ALA A 201 4.38 22.01 4.61
C ALA A 201 3.94 20.52 4.59
N PRO A 202 4.86 19.58 4.32
CA PRO A 202 4.54 18.15 4.31
C PRO A 202 4.26 17.62 5.70
N LEU A 203 3.39 16.61 5.82
CA LEU A 203 3.25 15.83 7.04
C LEU A 203 4.45 14.89 7.16
N LEU A 204 5.21 15.05 8.23
CA LEU A 204 6.35 14.19 8.52
C LEU A 204 6.04 13.24 9.68
N PHE A 205 6.70 12.08 9.65
CA PHE A 205 6.69 11.14 10.76
C PHE A 205 8.13 10.85 11.21
N HIS A 206 8.39 11.08 12.49
CA HIS A 206 9.70 10.92 13.09
C HIS A 206 9.60 10.40 14.52
N ARG A 207 10.34 9.35 14.85
CA ARG A 207 10.38 8.76 16.20
C ARG A 207 9.00 8.46 16.79
N GLY A 208 8.09 7.93 15.97
CA GLY A 208 6.76 7.51 16.41
C GLY A 208 5.71 8.62 16.52
N ARG A 209 5.97 9.83 16.03
CA ARG A 209 5.04 10.97 16.07
C ARG A 209 5.10 11.79 14.79
N PHE A 210 4.02 12.51 14.52
CA PHE A 210 4.02 13.54 13.49
C PHE A 210 4.88 14.73 13.93
N ALA A 211 5.58 15.32 12.97
CA ALA A 211 6.45 16.48 13.15
C ALA A 211 6.15 17.52 12.07
#